data_abba04d4e2b05479d6fbdc25598e009b
#
_entry.id   abba04d4e2b05479d6fbdc25598e009b
#
_cell.length_a   1.000
_cell.length_b   1.000
_cell.length_c   1.000
_cell.angle_alpha   90.00
_cell.angle_beta   90.00
_cell.angle_gamma   90.00
#
_symmetry.space_group_name_H-M   'P 1'
#
loop_
_entity.id
_entity.type
_entity.pdbx_description
1 polymer ?
#
loop_
_entity_poly.entity_id
_entity_poly.type
_entity_poly.pdbx_seq_one_letter_code
_entity_poly.pdbx_strand_id
1 'polypeptide(L)'
;VNASLVAYDEGIYYYYKKGVYQFNKQKNEFVKDSLISSILKPEQYDTGKMISDEVGRLWFLTKDKIHFFTKDALKDKLIHNSFYLDQKNRKSIAGFEHIGFLNHDNYLIGTNEGYVAVNLKAFKPINTTVKIDAITSKDSLRLSMKKPISLAYNNNNLLFEFSANAYQKYYPVQYQYKLEGYQEAWSAWTEETSIKFENLNFGTYIFHLRSKIGEKKSEPKKSESITILAPWYWSNTANIVYIASFFIFITILRTYYKQKNRKEQLEIIRKNNQKSELIQLENQKELIRIRNEQLQQVVESKNRELV
;
A
#
# COMPACT_ATOMS: atom_id res chain seq x y z
N VAL A 1 40.18 -8.60 -8.80
CA VAL A 1 39.93 -8.21 -7.40
C VAL A 1 40.31 -6.75 -7.30
N ASN A 2 39.32 -5.89 -7.14
CA ASN A 2 39.53 -4.46 -6.98
C ASN A 2 39.92 -4.19 -5.52
N ALA A 3 41.16 -3.73 -5.32
CA ALA A 3 41.69 -3.39 -4.00
C ALA A 3 42.77 -2.33 -4.17
N SER A 4 43.03 -1.56 -3.14
CA SER A 4 44.12 -0.58 -3.14
C SER A 4 44.98 -0.67 -1.88
N LEU A 5 46.25 -0.33 -2.08
CA LEU A 5 47.26 -0.21 -1.03
C LEU A 5 47.78 1.21 -1.04
N VAL A 6 47.74 1.92 0.08
CA VAL A 6 48.13 3.34 0.15
C VAL A 6 48.91 3.58 1.44
N ALA A 7 49.98 4.40 1.32
CA ALA A 7 50.69 4.94 2.46
C ALA A 7 49.94 6.19 2.97
N TYR A 8 49.63 6.21 4.27
CA TYR A 8 48.95 7.30 4.94
C TYR A 8 49.36 7.38 6.39
N ASP A 9 49.67 8.58 6.87
CA ASP A 9 50.03 8.85 8.28
C ASP A 9 51.02 7.83 8.87
N GLU A 10 52.19 7.66 8.23
CA GLU A 10 53.24 6.71 8.58
C GLU A 10 52.82 5.21 8.59
N GLY A 11 51.59 4.91 8.18
CA GLY A 11 51.07 3.56 8.08
C GLY A 11 50.81 3.13 6.62
N ILE A 12 50.66 1.84 6.44
CA ILE A 12 50.22 1.27 5.13
C ILE A 12 48.83 0.74 5.33
N TYR A 13 47.89 1.20 4.51
CA TYR A 13 46.49 0.80 4.51
C TYR A 13 46.17 -0.05 3.29
N TYR A 14 45.34 -1.05 3.51
CA TYR A 14 44.81 -1.92 2.48
C TYR A 14 43.30 -1.91 2.53
N TYR A 15 42.64 -1.61 1.40
CA TYR A 15 41.20 -1.56 1.27
C TYR A 15 40.69 -2.56 0.26
N TYR A 16 39.78 -3.43 0.68
CA TYR A 16 39.05 -4.38 -0.20
C TYR A 16 37.64 -4.66 0.34
N LYS A 17 36.90 -5.55 -0.34
CA LYS A 17 35.49 -5.84 -0.06
C LYS A 17 35.14 -6.11 1.41
N LYS A 18 36.06 -6.70 2.20
CA LYS A 18 35.81 -7.03 3.62
C LYS A 18 36.13 -5.88 4.59
N GLY A 19 36.62 -4.74 4.09
CA GLY A 19 36.93 -3.55 4.88
C GLY A 19 38.33 -3.00 4.66
N VAL A 20 38.73 -2.12 5.57
CA VAL A 20 40.04 -1.46 5.58
C VAL A 20 40.93 -2.13 6.64
N TYR A 21 42.18 -2.31 6.30
CA TYR A 21 43.20 -2.94 7.13
C TYR A 21 44.40 -2.04 7.18
N GLN A 22 45.05 -1.94 8.36
CA GLN A 22 46.32 -1.24 8.58
C GLN A 22 47.41 -2.25 8.83
N PHE A 23 48.59 -2.05 8.24
CA PHE A 23 49.74 -2.91 8.48
C PHE A 23 50.33 -2.68 9.84
N ASN A 24 50.35 -3.73 10.65
CA ASN A 24 51.00 -3.71 11.98
C ASN A 24 52.44 -4.19 11.81
N LYS A 25 53.41 -3.27 11.98
CA LYS A 25 54.85 -3.57 11.89
C LYS A 25 55.35 -4.58 12.89
N GLN A 26 54.77 -4.61 14.13
CA GLN A 26 55.21 -5.51 15.20
C GLN A 26 54.78 -6.96 14.94
N LYS A 27 53.54 -7.12 14.42
CA LYS A 27 52.98 -8.45 14.10
C LYS A 27 53.27 -8.91 12.68
N ASN A 28 53.82 -8.03 11.83
CA ASN A 28 54.07 -8.25 10.43
C ASN A 28 52.80 -8.74 9.65
N GLU A 29 51.65 -8.20 10.01
CA GLU A 29 50.36 -8.57 9.41
C GLU A 29 49.41 -7.37 9.23
N PHE A 30 48.41 -7.50 8.34
CA PHE A 30 47.37 -6.53 8.20
C PHE A 30 46.28 -6.77 9.23
N VAL A 31 46.06 -5.81 10.13
CA VAL A 31 45.01 -5.81 11.14
C VAL A 31 43.85 -4.95 10.69
N LYS A 32 42.64 -5.46 10.83
CA LYS A 32 41.44 -4.74 10.44
C LYS A 32 41.26 -3.45 11.25
N ASP A 33 41.17 -2.32 10.57
CA ASP A 33 40.75 -1.05 11.15
C ASP A 33 39.25 -1.09 11.44
N SER A 34 38.86 -1.15 12.69
CA SER A 34 37.46 -1.27 13.11
C SER A 34 36.69 0.01 12.90
N LEU A 35 37.33 1.17 13.05
CA LEU A 35 36.68 2.48 12.94
C LEU A 35 36.32 2.77 11.46
N ILE A 36 37.31 2.72 10.55
CA ILE A 36 37.09 2.98 9.14
C ILE A 36 36.17 1.91 8.53
N SER A 37 36.39 0.64 8.89
CA SER A 37 35.56 -0.46 8.37
C SER A 37 34.12 -0.44 8.85
N SER A 38 33.81 0.14 10.01
CA SER A 38 32.43 0.31 10.48
C SER A 38 31.66 1.36 9.68
N ILE A 39 32.37 2.36 9.18
CA ILE A 39 31.80 3.45 8.34
C ILE A 39 31.63 3.00 6.90
N LEU A 40 32.64 2.32 6.34
CA LEU A 40 32.65 1.80 4.97
C LEU A 40 32.02 0.40 4.91
N LYS A 41 30.70 0.34 4.93
CA LYS A 41 29.95 -0.94 4.93
C LYS A 41 30.24 -1.77 3.68
N PRO A 42 30.37 -3.11 3.79
CA PRO A 42 30.66 -3.99 2.65
C PRO A 42 29.66 -3.88 1.50
N GLU A 43 28.38 -3.56 1.79
CA GLU A 43 27.33 -3.40 0.79
C GLU A 43 27.55 -2.17 -0.11
N GLN A 44 28.26 -1.17 0.41
CA GLN A 44 28.62 0.06 -0.30
C GLN A 44 29.95 -0.02 -1.04
N TYR A 45 30.65 -1.16 -0.94
CA TYR A 45 31.89 -1.36 -1.65
C TYR A 45 31.69 -1.29 -3.15
N ASP A 46 32.57 -0.53 -3.84
CA ASP A 46 32.56 -0.36 -5.29
C ASP A 46 33.86 -0.91 -5.90
N THR A 47 34.79 -0.05 -6.20
CA THR A 47 36.03 -0.40 -6.89
C THR A 47 37.19 -0.71 -5.95
N GLY A 48 37.04 -0.44 -4.67
CA GLY A 48 38.12 -0.57 -3.68
C GLY A 48 39.20 0.51 -3.81
N LYS A 49 38.87 1.62 -4.51
CA LYS A 49 39.82 2.73 -4.66
C LYS A 49 39.96 3.50 -3.34
N MET A 50 41.19 3.66 -2.92
CA MET A 50 41.62 4.46 -1.78
C MET A 50 42.76 5.37 -2.25
N ILE A 51 42.75 6.63 -1.88
CA ILE A 51 43.72 7.65 -2.29
C ILE A 51 44.12 8.47 -1.07
N SER A 52 45.41 8.76 -0.89
CA SER A 52 45.88 9.78 0.04
C SER A 52 46.21 11.05 -0.73
N ASP A 53 45.85 12.21 -0.21
CA ASP A 53 46.20 13.49 -0.82
C ASP A 53 47.35 14.18 -0.08
N GLU A 54 47.83 15.27 -0.66
CA GLU A 54 48.99 16.04 -0.18
C GLU A 54 48.71 16.81 1.12
N VAL A 55 47.41 17.00 1.47
CA VAL A 55 46.99 17.66 2.72
C VAL A 55 46.65 16.69 3.85
N GLY A 56 46.94 15.40 3.69
CA GLY A 56 46.75 14.39 4.71
C GLY A 56 45.31 13.95 4.86
N ARG A 57 44.55 13.85 3.77
CA ARG A 57 43.22 13.22 3.74
C ARG A 57 43.33 11.85 3.09
N LEU A 58 42.59 10.88 3.67
CA LEU A 58 42.45 9.54 3.14
C LEU A 58 41.06 9.38 2.53
N TRP A 59 40.98 9.15 1.21
CA TRP A 59 39.77 9.12 0.42
C TRP A 59 39.35 7.69 0.07
N PHE A 60 38.05 7.44 0.10
CA PHE A 60 37.42 6.18 -0.31
C PHE A 60 36.26 6.45 -1.24
N LEU A 61 36.22 5.73 -2.35
CA LEU A 61 35.12 5.78 -3.30
C LEU A 61 34.24 4.55 -3.07
N THR A 62 32.96 4.83 -2.74
CA THR A 62 31.93 3.80 -2.55
C THR A 62 30.84 3.95 -3.61
N LYS A 63 29.89 3.04 -3.69
CA LYS A 63 28.82 3.08 -4.70
C LYS A 63 28.07 4.41 -4.74
N ASP A 64 27.73 4.94 -3.59
CA ASP A 64 26.86 6.11 -3.49
C ASP A 64 27.59 7.39 -3.09
N LYS A 65 28.72 7.24 -2.37
CA LYS A 65 29.39 8.36 -1.70
C LYS A 65 30.89 8.33 -1.96
N ILE A 66 31.49 9.50 -1.81
CA ILE A 66 32.92 9.66 -1.60
C ILE A 66 33.10 10.02 -0.14
N HIS A 67 33.91 9.24 0.55
CA HIS A 67 34.29 9.44 1.95
C HIS A 67 35.70 9.97 2.04
N PHE A 68 35.97 10.83 3.00
CA PHE A 68 37.32 11.22 3.34
C PHE A 68 37.51 11.32 4.84
N PHE A 69 38.70 10.94 5.27
CA PHE A 69 39.11 10.99 6.65
C PHE A 69 40.25 11.99 6.77
N THR A 70 40.18 12.85 7.80
CA THR A 70 41.20 13.84 8.11
C THR A 70 41.64 13.60 9.55
N LYS A 71 42.93 13.63 9.82
CA LYS A 71 43.44 13.54 11.17
C LYS A 71 43.28 14.88 11.90
N ASP A 72 42.67 14.85 13.08
CA ASP A 72 42.62 16.00 13.95
C ASP A 72 43.98 16.20 14.60
N ALA A 73 44.65 17.31 14.28
CA ALA A 73 45.98 17.63 14.78
C ALA A 73 46.05 17.75 16.33
N LEU A 74 44.91 18.04 16.98
CA LEU A 74 44.86 18.26 18.46
C LEU A 74 44.50 16.98 19.22
N LYS A 75 43.75 16.06 18.61
CA LYS A 75 43.14 14.91 19.33
C LYS A 75 43.63 13.56 18.83
N ASP A 76 44.53 13.51 17.87
CA ASP A 76 45.01 12.27 17.22
C ASP A 76 43.84 11.34 16.79
N LYS A 77 42.71 11.95 16.39
CA LYS A 77 41.47 11.23 16.01
C LYS A 77 41.15 11.47 14.55
N LEU A 78 40.70 10.44 13.86
CA LEU A 78 40.19 10.57 12.49
C LEU A 78 38.79 11.19 12.49
N ILE A 79 38.63 12.29 11.77
CA ILE A 79 37.36 12.94 11.48
C ILE A 79 36.87 12.42 10.14
N HIS A 80 35.67 11.84 10.13
CA HIS A 80 35.02 11.33 8.92
C HIS A 80 34.10 12.38 8.33
N ASN A 81 34.23 12.58 7.02
CA ASN A 81 33.31 13.36 6.19
C ASN A 81 32.94 12.57 4.94
N SER A 82 31.78 12.86 4.37
CA SER A 82 31.36 12.25 3.11
C SER A 82 30.37 13.14 2.36
N PHE A 83 30.32 12.97 1.04
CA PHE A 83 29.33 13.58 0.18
C PHE A 83 28.84 12.61 -0.88
N TYR A 84 27.66 12.87 -1.40
CA TYR A 84 27.04 12.02 -2.43
C TYR A 84 27.65 12.38 -3.80
N LEU A 85 28.22 11.41 -4.41
CA LEU A 85 28.57 11.36 -5.82
C LEU A 85 28.62 9.87 -6.21
N ASP A 86 27.49 9.33 -6.60
CA ASP A 86 27.32 7.92 -6.87
C ASP A 86 28.05 7.46 -8.13
N GLN A 87 28.20 6.15 -8.29
CA GLN A 87 28.89 5.57 -9.44
C GLN A 87 28.17 5.91 -10.76
N LYS A 88 26.85 6.05 -10.78
CA LYS A 88 26.08 6.41 -11.99
C LYS A 88 26.45 7.80 -12.49
N ASN A 89 26.69 8.74 -11.58
CA ASN A 89 27.12 10.11 -11.91
C ASN A 89 28.62 10.21 -12.15
N ARG A 90 29.45 9.41 -11.46
CA ARG A 90 30.90 9.36 -11.75
C ARG A 90 31.17 8.68 -13.08
N LYS A 91 30.42 7.61 -13.41
CA LYS A 91 30.68 6.77 -14.58
C LYS A 91 32.17 6.40 -14.71
N SER A 92 32.87 6.28 -13.57
CA SER A 92 34.30 6.05 -13.54
C SER A 92 34.61 4.62 -13.92
N ILE A 93 35.79 4.43 -14.56
CA ILE A 93 36.32 3.12 -14.88
C ILE A 93 37.03 2.59 -13.62
N ALA A 94 36.65 1.40 -13.18
CA ALA A 94 37.22 0.76 -12.00
C ALA A 94 38.77 0.70 -12.08
N GLY A 95 39.42 1.21 -11.04
CA GLY A 95 40.87 1.27 -10.94
C GLY A 95 41.51 2.55 -11.50
N PHE A 96 40.79 3.31 -12.32
CA PHE A 96 41.26 4.58 -12.90
C PHE A 96 40.67 5.82 -12.27
N GLU A 97 39.93 5.64 -11.16
CA GLU A 97 39.40 6.75 -10.43
C GLU A 97 40.51 7.63 -9.86
N HIS A 98 40.36 8.92 -10.02
CA HIS A 98 41.33 9.90 -9.54
C HIS A 98 40.64 11.08 -8.85
N ILE A 99 41.30 11.56 -7.80
CA ILE A 99 40.94 12.77 -7.08
C ILE A 99 42.14 13.69 -7.13
N GLY A 100 42.03 14.77 -7.88
CA GLY A 100 43.09 15.79 -8.02
C GLY A 100 42.87 16.90 -7.00
N PHE A 101 43.92 17.23 -6.27
CA PHE A 101 43.96 18.37 -5.36
C PHE A 101 44.25 19.66 -6.14
N LEU A 102 43.43 20.68 -5.96
CA LEU A 102 43.70 22.02 -6.57
C LEU A 102 44.25 22.98 -5.52
N ASN A 103 43.57 23.10 -4.42
CA ASN A 103 43.97 23.93 -3.28
C ASN A 103 43.16 23.52 -2.06
N HIS A 104 43.49 23.97 -0.88
CA HIS A 104 43.00 23.58 0.46
C HIS A 104 41.67 22.84 0.54
N ASP A 105 40.66 23.27 -0.18
CA ASP A 105 39.29 22.73 -0.07
C ASP A 105 38.66 22.41 -1.43
N ASN A 106 39.39 22.71 -2.54
CA ASN A 106 38.89 22.45 -3.88
C ASN A 106 39.57 21.24 -4.50
N TYR A 107 38.76 20.33 -5.02
CA TYR A 107 39.16 19.07 -5.63
C TYR A 107 38.52 18.88 -6.99
N LEU A 108 39.20 18.16 -7.85
CA LEU A 108 38.66 17.64 -9.09
C LEU A 108 38.51 16.11 -8.97
N ILE A 109 37.33 15.62 -9.25
CA ILE A 109 37.06 14.19 -9.30
C ILE A 109 36.84 13.80 -10.73
N GLY A 110 37.70 12.91 -11.24
CA GLY A 110 37.61 12.41 -12.61
C GLY A 110 36.33 11.61 -12.81
N THR A 111 35.67 11.85 -13.95
CA THR A 111 34.53 11.10 -14.44
C THR A 111 34.78 10.64 -15.87
N ASN A 112 33.98 9.74 -16.41
CA ASN A 112 34.13 9.29 -17.81
C ASN A 112 33.83 10.42 -18.83
N GLU A 113 33.11 11.46 -18.42
CA GLU A 113 32.71 12.57 -19.31
C GLU A 113 33.47 13.89 -18.99
N GLY A 114 34.51 13.81 -18.14
CA GLY A 114 35.28 14.96 -17.73
C GLY A 114 35.62 14.96 -16.25
N TYR A 115 35.24 15.99 -15.53
CA TYR A 115 35.47 16.09 -14.08
C TYR A 115 34.36 16.82 -13.34
N VAL A 116 34.25 16.53 -12.04
CA VAL A 116 33.42 17.25 -11.10
C VAL A 116 34.31 18.07 -10.17
N ALA A 117 34.14 19.40 -10.15
CA ALA A 117 34.79 20.26 -9.18
C ALA A 117 34.02 20.26 -7.86
N VAL A 118 34.73 20.00 -6.77
CA VAL A 118 34.17 19.88 -5.44
C VAL A 118 34.85 20.87 -4.50
N ASN A 119 34.07 21.72 -3.82
CA ASN A 119 34.55 22.56 -2.74
C ASN A 119 34.07 22.00 -1.40
N LEU A 120 34.97 21.51 -0.57
CA LEU A 120 34.62 20.84 0.69
C LEU A 120 34.00 21.78 1.74
N LYS A 121 34.30 23.09 1.70
CA LYS A 121 33.68 24.09 2.57
C LYS A 121 32.25 24.46 2.16
N ALA A 122 31.89 24.22 0.90
CA ALA A 122 30.55 24.50 0.40
C ALA A 122 29.51 23.44 0.81
N PHE A 123 29.93 22.32 1.37
CA PHE A 123 29.00 21.29 1.87
C PHE A 123 28.30 21.75 3.13
N LYS A 124 27.19 22.46 2.94
CA LYS A 124 26.27 22.76 4.05
C LYS A 124 25.32 21.58 4.27
N PRO A 125 24.94 21.32 5.53
CA PRO A 125 23.93 20.30 5.79
C PRO A 125 22.65 20.68 5.04
N ILE A 126 22.17 19.77 4.20
CA ILE A 126 20.97 20.00 3.39
C ILE A 126 19.77 19.88 4.32
N ASN A 127 19.08 20.98 4.55
CA ASN A 127 17.78 20.97 5.17
C ASN A 127 16.74 20.79 4.06
N THR A 128 16.15 19.61 3.98
CA THR A 128 15.08 19.35 3.04
C THR A 128 13.74 19.65 3.66
N THR A 129 12.91 20.33 2.91
CA THR A 129 11.49 20.46 3.19
C THR A 129 10.71 19.79 2.06
N VAL A 130 9.67 19.04 2.41
CA VAL A 130 8.77 18.45 1.43
C VAL A 130 7.56 19.34 1.20
N LYS A 131 7.03 19.26 -0.01
CA LYS A 131 5.82 19.98 -0.41
C LYS A 131 4.91 19.00 -1.16
N ILE A 132 3.63 19.05 -0.86
CA ILE A 132 2.58 18.43 -1.67
C ILE A 132 2.24 19.49 -2.72
N ASP A 133 2.46 19.19 -4.00
CA ASP A 133 2.31 20.14 -5.10
C ASP A 133 0.88 20.13 -5.66
N ALA A 134 0.28 18.95 -5.76
CA ALA A 134 -1.09 18.79 -6.21
C ALA A 134 -1.74 17.53 -5.61
N ILE A 135 -3.05 17.61 -5.46
CA ILE A 135 -3.92 16.47 -5.20
C ILE A 135 -4.98 16.52 -6.29
N THR A 136 -5.08 15.45 -7.07
CA THR A 136 -6.00 15.37 -8.22
C THR A 136 -6.93 14.18 -8.04
N SER A 137 -8.23 14.38 -8.28
CA SER A 137 -9.22 13.31 -8.29
C SER A 137 -9.39 12.68 -9.68
N LYS A 138 -10.20 11.64 -9.81
CA LYS A 138 -10.45 10.86 -11.03
C LYS A 138 -10.72 11.72 -12.29
N ASP A 139 -11.43 12.83 -12.15
CA ASP A 139 -11.82 13.71 -13.26
C ASP A 139 -10.76 14.79 -13.57
N SER A 140 -9.49 14.55 -13.15
CA SER A 140 -8.38 15.53 -13.27
C SER A 140 -8.66 16.87 -12.58
N LEU A 141 -9.64 16.88 -11.66
CA LEU A 141 -9.96 18.05 -10.87
C LEU A 141 -8.89 18.27 -9.81
N ARG A 142 -8.13 19.35 -9.95
CA ARG A 142 -7.15 19.74 -8.96
C ARG A 142 -7.83 20.25 -7.70
N LEU A 143 -7.58 19.59 -6.59
CA LEU A 143 -8.24 19.85 -5.31
C LEU A 143 -7.54 20.98 -4.56
N SER A 144 -8.30 21.76 -3.79
CA SER A 144 -7.75 22.83 -2.96
C SER A 144 -7.02 22.23 -1.75
N MET A 145 -5.74 22.58 -1.57
CA MET A 145 -4.92 22.11 -0.44
C MET A 145 -5.03 22.97 0.82
N LYS A 146 -5.89 24.00 0.82
CA LYS A 146 -6.01 24.96 1.93
C LYS A 146 -7.21 24.73 2.84
N LYS A 147 -8.11 23.80 2.48
CA LYS A 147 -9.34 23.53 3.23
C LYS A 147 -9.66 22.03 3.15
N PRO A 148 -10.35 21.47 4.15
CA PRO A 148 -10.89 20.13 4.07
C PRO A 148 -11.73 19.93 2.79
N ILE A 149 -11.60 18.77 2.19
CA ILE A 149 -12.21 18.44 0.88
C ILE A 149 -13.22 17.33 1.09
N SER A 150 -14.41 17.48 0.51
CA SER A 150 -15.40 16.40 0.43
C SER A 150 -15.59 15.98 -1.01
N LEU A 151 -15.47 14.69 -1.29
CA LEU A 151 -15.59 14.09 -2.61
C LEU A 151 -16.77 13.13 -2.65
N ALA A 152 -17.48 13.10 -3.77
CA ALA A 152 -18.48 12.06 -4.02
C ALA A 152 -17.79 10.69 -4.14
N TYR A 153 -18.52 9.61 -3.83
CA TYR A 153 -17.98 8.25 -3.84
C TYR A 153 -17.38 7.81 -5.18
N ASN A 154 -17.91 8.27 -6.30
CA ASN A 154 -17.40 7.97 -7.64
C ASN A 154 -16.06 8.66 -7.96
N ASN A 155 -15.63 9.64 -7.16
CA ASN A 155 -14.35 10.36 -7.29
C ASN A 155 -13.31 9.89 -6.25
N ASN A 156 -13.27 8.60 -6.00
CA ASN A 156 -12.47 7.93 -4.98
C ASN A 156 -11.07 7.51 -5.42
N ASN A 157 -10.60 7.98 -6.58
CA ASN A 157 -9.23 7.81 -7.03
C ASN A 157 -8.47 9.13 -6.80
N LEU A 158 -7.36 9.07 -6.07
CA LEU A 158 -6.56 10.24 -5.71
C LEU A 158 -5.14 10.08 -6.23
N LEU A 159 -4.67 11.08 -6.95
CA LEU A 159 -3.26 11.23 -7.34
C LEU A 159 -2.64 12.34 -6.50
N PHE A 160 -1.56 12.01 -5.79
CA PHE A 160 -0.74 12.96 -5.04
C PHE A 160 0.54 13.21 -5.80
N GLU A 161 0.85 14.47 -6.08
CA GLU A 161 2.12 14.92 -6.66
C GLU A 161 2.86 15.74 -5.61
N PHE A 162 4.15 15.48 -5.47
CA PHE A 162 4.94 16.09 -4.42
C PHE A 162 6.40 16.29 -4.85
N SER A 163 7.05 17.23 -4.19
CA SER A 163 8.44 17.56 -4.41
C SER A 163 9.17 17.86 -3.10
N ALA A 164 10.47 17.88 -3.17
CA ALA A 164 11.32 18.38 -2.09
C ALA A 164 12.18 19.53 -2.58
N ASN A 165 12.45 20.45 -1.68
CA ASN A 165 13.36 21.58 -1.94
C ASN A 165 14.82 21.06 -1.89
N ALA A 166 15.25 20.41 -2.98
CA ALA A 166 16.57 19.83 -3.11
C ALA A 166 17.15 20.17 -4.48
N TYR A 167 17.99 21.20 -4.51
CA TYR A 167 18.57 21.72 -5.76
C TYR A 167 19.95 21.12 -6.09
N GLN A 168 20.38 20.09 -5.36
CA GLN A 168 21.69 19.50 -5.58
C GLN A 168 21.63 18.35 -6.59
N LYS A 169 22.31 18.52 -7.72
CA LYS A 169 22.31 17.62 -8.87
C LYS A 169 22.67 16.15 -8.54
N TYR A 170 23.49 15.93 -7.52
CA TYR A 170 24.07 14.62 -7.23
C TYR A 170 23.45 13.90 -6.03
N TYR A 171 22.41 14.47 -5.43
CA TYR A 171 21.77 13.91 -4.25
C TYR A 171 20.43 13.30 -4.62
N PRO A 172 20.28 11.99 -4.62
CA PRO A 172 18.98 11.37 -4.83
C PRO A 172 18.06 11.73 -3.67
N VAL A 173 16.92 12.31 -4.01
CA VAL A 173 15.84 12.57 -3.05
C VAL A 173 14.95 11.35 -3.01
N GLN A 174 14.77 10.79 -1.84
CA GLN A 174 13.81 9.70 -1.64
C GLN A 174 12.63 10.19 -0.80
N TYR A 175 11.47 9.71 -1.13
CA TYR A 175 10.21 10.04 -0.48
C TYR A 175 9.64 8.82 0.23
N GLN A 176 8.92 9.09 1.30
CA GLN A 176 8.15 8.10 2.01
C GLN A 176 6.81 8.72 2.38
N TYR A 177 5.73 7.99 2.19
CA TYR A 177 4.38 8.47 2.41
C TYR A 177 3.55 7.44 3.16
N LYS A 178 2.47 7.91 3.76
CA LYS A 178 1.35 7.10 4.25
C LYS A 178 0.04 7.84 4.05
N LEU A 179 -1.03 7.09 3.86
CA LEU A 179 -2.39 7.61 3.79
C LEU A 179 -3.15 7.11 5.02
N GLU A 180 -3.25 7.97 6.04
CA GLU A 180 -4.03 7.70 7.25
C GLU A 180 -5.50 7.46 6.88
N GLY A 181 -6.14 6.46 7.48
CA GLY A 181 -7.45 5.95 7.08
C GLY A 181 -7.40 4.83 6.03
N TYR A 182 -6.27 4.63 5.35
CA TYR A 182 -6.05 3.53 4.40
C TYR A 182 -4.94 2.58 4.87
N GLN A 183 -3.80 3.13 5.27
CA GLN A 183 -2.68 2.37 5.83
C GLN A 183 -1.96 3.16 6.92
N GLU A 184 -1.67 2.52 8.04
CA GLU A 184 -0.97 3.16 9.16
C GLU A 184 0.55 3.17 8.99
N ALA A 185 1.10 2.18 8.29
CA ALA A 185 2.53 2.07 8.05
C ALA A 185 3.01 3.03 6.95
N TRP A 186 4.25 3.52 7.12
CA TRP A 186 4.94 4.24 6.07
C TRP A 186 5.28 3.30 4.91
N SER A 187 5.20 3.81 3.67
CA SER A 187 5.65 3.10 2.47
C SER A 187 7.14 2.74 2.53
N ALA A 188 7.65 1.95 1.59
CA ALA A 188 9.09 1.92 1.31
C ALA A 188 9.58 3.29 0.80
N TRP A 189 10.90 3.55 0.90
CA TRP A 189 11.51 4.73 0.30
C TRP A 189 11.51 4.61 -1.24
N THR A 190 11.04 5.64 -1.94
CA THR A 190 10.97 5.71 -3.39
C THR A 190 11.52 7.03 -3.91
N GLU A 191 11.98 7.06 -5.15
CA GLU A 191 12.40 8.27 -5.87
C GLU A 191 11.24 8.87 -6.70
N GLU A 192 10.11 8.20 -6.75
CA GLU A 192 8.92 8.71 -7.43
C GLU A 192 8.38 9.95 -6.75
N THR A 193 7.90 10.89 -7.56
CA THR A 193 7.35 12.19 -7.12
C THR A 193 5.83 12.22 -7.16
N SER A 194 5.21 11.09 -7.44
CA SER A 194 3.75 10.95 -7.44
C SER A 194 3.32 9.57 -6.98
N ILE A 195 2.13 9.48 -6.41
CA ILE A 195 1.49 8.23 -6.02
C ILE A 195 -0.01 8.30 -6.25
N LYS A 196 -0.58 7.23 -6.78
CA LYS A 196 -2.00 7.08 -7.01
C LYS A 196 -2.59 6.06 -6.05
N PHE A 197 -3.69 6.42 -5.41
CA PHE A 197 -4.56 5.52 -4.65
C PHE A 197 -5.86 5.35 -5.42
N GLU A 198 -6.23 4.12 -5.68
CA GLU A 198 -7.42 3.78 -6.46
C GLU A 198 -8.47 3.08 -5.60
N ASN A 199 -9.74 3.34 -5.93
CA ASN A 199 -10.89 2.69 -5.28
C ASN A 199 -10.90 2.81 -3.76
N LEU A 200 -10.60 4.01 -3.25
CA LEU A 200 -10.68 4.27 -1.83
C LEU A 200 -12.12 4.13 -1.34
N ASN A 201 -12.30 3.50 -0.19
CA ASN A 201 -13.61 3.40 0.46
C ASN A 201 -14.11 4.78 0.92
N PHE A 202 -15.39 4.88 1.28
CA PHE A 202 -15.87 6.09 1.96
C PHE A 202 -15.21 6.20 3.35
N GLY A 203 -14.85 7.41 3.72
CA GLY A 203 -14.10 7.69 4.94
C GLY A 203 -13.29 8.98 4.84
N THR A 204 -12.52 9.27 5.87
CA THR A 204 -11.65 10.45 5.93
C THR A 204 -10.19 10.01 5.86
N TYR A 205 -9.42 10.68 5.01
CA TYR A 205 -8.03 10.36 4.72
C TYR A 205 -7.15 11.58 4.93
N ILE A 206 -5.93 11.37 5.45
CA ILE A 206 -4.90 12.40 5.58
C ILE A 206 -3.62 11.84 4.98
N PHE A 207 -3.06 12.52 3.97
CA PHE A 207 -1.82 12.12 3.34
C PHE A 207 -0.63 12.70 4.10
N HIS A 208 0.29 11.84 4.50
CA HIS A 208 1.54 12.21 5.16
C HIS A 208 2.71 11.93 4.23
N LEU A 209 3.64 12.87 4.16
CA LEU A 209 4.79 12.82 3.29
C LEU A 209 6.04 13.24 4.05
N ARG A 210 7.15 12.54 3.83
CA ARG A 210 8.48 12.96 4.23
C ARG A 210 9.51 12.61 3.17
N SER A 211 10.63 13.30 3.14
CA SER A 211 11.76 12.99 2.27
C SER A 211 13.00 12.66 3.07
N LYS A 212 13.95 12.02 2.41
CA LYS A 212 15.33 11.96 2.89
C LYS A 212 16.30 12.28 1.76
N ILE A 213 17.39 12.93 2.12
CA ILE A 213 18.57 13.09 1.27
C ILE A 213 19.74 12.49 2.02
N GLY A 214 20.27 11.42 1.50
CA GLY A 214 21.23 10.63 2.22
C GLY A 214 20.64 10.04 3.49
N GLU A 215 21.28 10.31 4.64
CA GLU A 215 20.79 9.86 5.95
C GLU A 215 19.84 10.87 6.61
N LYS A 216 19.76 12.10 6.11
CA LYS A 216 18.98 13.17 6.72
C LYS A 216 17.53 13.13 6.23
N LYS A 217 16.59 12.95 7.17
CA LYS A 217 15.16 12.97 6.93
C LYS A 217 14.60 14.37 7.16
N SER A 218 13.59 14.74 6.37
CA SER A 218 12.80 15.95 6.59
C SER A 218 11.78 15.74 7.71
N GLU A 219 11.25 16.82 8.26
CA GLU A 219 10.03 16.78 9.04
C GLU A 219 8.86 16.31 8.17
N PRO A 220 7.97 15.48 8.72
CA PRO A 220 6.79 15.03 7.98
C PRO A 220 5.82 16.19 7.71
N LYS A 221 5.30 16.27 6.49
CA LYS A 221 4.22 17.18 6.11
C LYS A 221 2.94 16.39 5.88
N LYS A 222 1.81 16.97 6.28
CA LYS A 222 0.48 16.37 6.08
C LYS A 222 -0.40 17.25 5.18
N SER A 223 -1.31 16.64 4.47
CA SER A 223 -2.40 17.30 3.75
C SER A 223 -3.52 17.73 4.70
N GLU A 224 -4.43 18.56 4.21
CA GLU A 224 -5.75 18.70 4.81
C GLU A 224 -6.52 17.37 4.69
N SER A 225 -7.57 17.23 5.49
CA SER A 225 -8.43 16.03 5.46
C SER A 225 -9.22 15.94 4.15
N ILE A 226 -9.25 14.75 3.58
CA ILE A 226 -10.01 14.41 2.37
C ILE A 226 -11.07 13.40 2.78
N THR A 227 -12.34 13.79 2.69
CA THR A 227 -13.47 12.93 3.03
C THR A 227 -14.15 12.43 1.78
N ILE A 228 -14.20 11.13 1.58
CA ILE A 228 -14.98 10.47 0.55
C ILE A 228 -16.34 10.13 1.14
N LEU A 229 -17.39 10.70 0.58
CA LEU A 229 -18.76 10.52 1.06
C LEU A 229 -19.24 9.10 0.78
N ALA A 230 -20.10 8.60 1.68
CA ALA A 230 -20.74 7.30 1.48
C ALA A 230 -21.61 7.32 0.21
N PRO A 231 -21.70 6.22 -0.56
CA PRO A 231 -22.62 6.12 -1.68
C PRO A 231 -24.08 6.20 -1.21
N TRP A 232 -24.98 6.67 -2.09
CA TRP A 232 -26.39 6.90 -1.78
C TRP A 232 -27.09 5.67 -1.17
N TYR A 233 -26.71 4.48 -1.59
CA TYR A 233 -27.29 3.21 -1.12
C TYR A 233 -26.84 2.81 0.32
N TRP A 234 -25.87 3.51 0.91
CA TRP A 234 -25.49 3.39 2.33
C TRP A 234 -26.05 4.53 3.19
N SER A 235 -26.84 5.43 2.58
CA SER A 235 -27.45 6.52 3.33
C SER A 235 -28.54 6.03 4.28
N ASN A 236 -28.82 6.81 5.35
CA ASN A 236 -29.90 6.49 6.27
C ASN A 236 -31.27 6.41 5.58
N THR A 237 -31.48 7.23 4.53
CA THR A 237 -32.69 7.20 3.70
C THR A 237 -32.82 5.89 2.93
N ALA A 238 -31.73 5.40 2.34
CA ALA A 238 -31.72 4.09 1.65
C ALA A 238 -32.04 2.95 2.61
N ASN A 239 -31.47 2.96 3.81
CA ASN A 239 -31.74 1.95 4.83
C ASN A 239 -33.21 1.91 5.23
N ILE A 240 -33.89 3.07 5.38
CA ILE A 240 -35.33 3.14 5.64
C ILE A 240 -36.13 2.51 4.49
N VAL A 241 -35.74 2.81 3.22
CA VAL A 241 -36.39 2.22 2.04
C VAL A 241 -36.20 0.70 2.00
N TYR A 242 -35.02 0.18 2.33
CA TYR A 242 -34.78 -1.26 2.39
C TYR A 242 -35.64 -1.96 3.45
N ILE A 243 -35.75 -1.37 4.65
CA ILE A 243 -36.60 -1.89 5.72
C ILE A 243 -38.08 -1.89 5.28
N ALA A 244 -38.55 -0.79 4.71
CA ALA A 244 -39.92 -0.69 4.21
C ALA A 244 -40.22 -1.72 3.11
N SER A 245 -39.32 -1.87 2.13
CA SER A 245 -39.45 -2.84 1.04
C SER A 245 -39.49 -4.29 1.56
N PHE A 246 -38.72 -4.60 2.61
CA PHE A 246 -38.72 -5.90 3.25
C PHE A 246 -40.09 -6.22 3.90
N PHE A 247 -40.72 -5.25 4.59
CA PHE A 247 -42.04 -5.46 5.17
C PHE A 247 -43.12 -5.59 4.09
N ILE A 248 -43.04 -4.82 3.02
CA ILE A 248 -43.93 -4.95 1.86
C ILE A 248 -43.81 -6.36 1.25
N PHE A 249 -42.57 -6.83 1.06
CA PHE A 249 -42.33 -8.17 0.53
C PHE A 249 -42.94 -9.28 1.43
N ILE A 250 -42.77 -9.16 2.74
CA ILE A 250 -43.40 -10.11 3.69
C ILE A 250 -44.92 -10.10 3.59
N THR A 251 -45.53 -8.91 3.47
CA THR A 251 -47.00 -8.81 3.36
C THR A 251 -47.51 -9.43 2.04
N ILE A 252 -46.80 -9.25 0.95
CA ILE A 252 -47.11 -9.89 -0.34
C ILE A 252 -47.01 -11.41 -0.20
N LEU A 253 -45.96 -11.92 0.39
CA LEU A 253 -45.81 -13.37 0.63
C LEU A 253 -46.94 -13.93 1.48
N ARG A 254 -47.28 -13.24 2.61
CA ARG A 254 -48.39 -13.64 3.48
C ARG A 254 -49.70 -13.70 2.73
N THR A 255 -50.04 -12.68 1.94
CA THR A 255 -51.27 -12.65 1.16
C THR A 255 -51.29 -13.75 0.08
N TYR A 256 -50.18 -14.01 -0.58
CA TYR A 256 -50.04 -15.09 -1.56
C TYR A 256 -50.28 -16.46 -0.93
N TYR A 257 -49.62 -16.78 0.18
CA TYR A 257 -49.81 -18.06 0.89
C TYR A 257 -51.22 -18.20 1.45
N LYS A 258 -51.81 -17.09 1.99
CA LYS A 258 -53.20 -17.10 2.45
C LYS A 258 -54.19 -17.40 1.33
N GLN A 259 -54.00 -16.81 0.15
CA GLN A 259 -54.83 -17.08 -1.01
C GLN A 259 -54.67 -18.52 -1.52
N LYS A 260 -53.46 -19.05 -1.58
CA LYS A 260 -53.15 -20.42 -1.97
C LYS A 260 -53.86 -21.40 -1.01
N ASN A 261 -53.67 -21.26 0.28
CA ASN A 261 -54.27 -22.12 1.28
C ASN A 261 -55.79 -22.04 1.25
N ARG A 262 -56.39 -20.86 1.02
CA ARG A 262 -57.84 -20.73 0.83
C ARG A 262 -58.36 -21.52 -0.37
N LYS A 263 -57.68 -21.50 -1.50
CA LYS A 263 -58.04 -22.28 -2.68
C LYS A 263 -57.98 -23.76 -2.39
N GLU A 264 -56.94 -24.23 -1.77
CA GLU A 264 -56.78 -25.66 -1.38
C GLU A 264 -57.89 -26.12 -0.41
N GLN A 265 -58.22 -25.28 0.60
CA GLN A 265 -59.33 -25.58 1.54
C GLN A 265 -60.68 -25.67 0.81
N LEU A 266 -60.96 -24.72 -0.10
CA LEU A 266 -62.20 -24.73 -0.92
C LEU A 266 -62.30 -25.97 -1.80
N GLU A 267 -61.20 -26.45 -2.36
CA GLU A 267 -61.18 -27.71 -3.14
C GLU A 267 -61.45 -28.94 -2.28
N ILE A 268 -60.87 -28.95 -1.06
CA ILE A 268 -61.13 -30.04 -0.10
C ILE A 268 -62.61 -30.08 0.32
N ILE A 269 -63.16 -28.92 0.65
CA ILE A 269 -64.61 -28.80 0.99
C ILE A 269 -65.48 -29.27 -0.17
N ARG A 270 -65.17 -28.83 -1.38
CA ARG A 270 -65.89 -29.27 -2.62
C ARG A 270 -65.84 -30.77 -2.79
N LYS A 271 -64.70 -31.40 -2.67
CA LYS A 271 -64.54 -32.84 -2.79
C LYS A 271 -65.31 -33.58 -1.67
N ASN A 272 -65.28 -33.07 -0.46
CA ASN A 272 -66.02 -33.66 0.65
C ASN A 272 -67.53 -33.54 0.45
N ASN A 273 -68.05 -32.39 -0.03
CA ASN A 273 -69.47 -32.23 -0.33
C ASN A 273 -69.94 -33.18 -1.44
N GLN A 274 -69.15 -33.29 -2.53
CA GLN A 274 -69.45 -34.26 -3.58
C GLN A 274 -69.48 -35.71 -3.08
N LYS A 275 -68.55 -36.06 -2.21
CA LYS A 275 -68.50 -37.40 -1.61
C LYS A 275 -69.72 -37.67 -0.71
N SER A 276 -70.13 -36.65 0.08
CA SER A 276 -71.33 -36.79 0.93
C SER A 276 -72.61 -36.89 0.13
N GLU A 277 -72.75 -36.15 -0.99
CA GLU A 277 -73.86 -36.26 -1.91
C GLU A 277 -73.95 -37.66 -2.56
N LEU A 278 -72.81 -38.21 -2.97
CA LEU A 278 -72.77 -39.58 -3.51
C LEU A 278 -73.20 -40.61 -2.48
N ILE A 279 -72.71 -40.51 -1.24
CA ILE A 279 -73.12 -41.42 -0.14
C ILE A 279 -74.64 -41.28 0.14
N GLN A 280 -75.20 -40.09 0.13
CA GLN A 280 -76.63 -39.90 0.27
C GLN A 280 -77.47 -40.54 -0.84
N LEU A 281 -77.04 -40.37 -2.09
CA LEU A 281 -77.64 -41.00 -3.24
C LEU A 281 -77.58 -42.53 -3.17
N GLU A 282 -76.45 -43.11 -2.76
CA GLU A 282 -76.34 -44.57 -2.55
C GLU A 282 -77.28 -45.03 -1.45
N ASN A 283 -77.34 -44.38 -0.32
CA ASN A 283 -78.28 -44.71 0.75
C ASN A 283 -79.73 -44.62 0.33
N GLN A 284 -80.09 -43.59 -0.49
CA GLN A 284 -81.46 -43.46 -1.03
C GLN A 284 -81.79 -44.66 -2.01
N LYS A 285 -80.84 -45.01 -2.85
CA LYS A 285 -81.04 -46.18 -3.76
C LYS A 285 -81.19 -47.45 -2.96
N GLU A 286 -80.46 -47.69 -1.93
CA GLU A 286 -80.55 -48.85 -1.10
C GLU A 286 -81.88 -48.90 -0.32
N LEU A 287 -82.34 -47.76 0.16
CA LEU A 287 -83.68 -47.65 0.79
C LEU A 287 -84.79 -47.95 -0.19
N ILE A 288 -84.73 -47.49 -1.40
CA ILE A 288 -85.72 -47.81 -2.48
C ILE A 288 -85.69 -49.30 -2.82
N ARG A 289 -84.49 -49.86 -2.88
CA ARG A 289 -84.34 -51.32 -3.16
C ARG A 289 -84.95 -52.15 -2.03
N ILE A 290 -84.65 -51.88 -0.80
CA ILE A 290 -85.25 -52.58 0.35
C ILE A 290 -86.75 -52.44 0.33
N ARG A 291 -87.31 -51.28 0.06
CA ARG A 291 -88.73 -51.04 0.00
C ARG A 291 -89.40 -51.79 -1.18
N ASN A 292 -88.75 -51.89 -2.32
CA ASN A 292 -89.25 -52.69 -3.45
C ASN A 292 -89.24 -54.16 -3.13
N GLU A 293 -88.23 -54.72 -2.45
CA GLU A 293 -88.14 -56.10 -1.98
C GLU A 293 -89.26 -56.43 -0.97
N GLN A 294 -89.53 -55.51 -0.05
CA GLN A 294 -90.64 -55.64 0.89
C GLN A 294 -92.01 -55.62 0.21
N LEU A 295 -92.21 -54.76 -0.77
CA LEU A 295 -93.39 -54.66 -1.56
C LEU A 295 -93.61 -55.97 -2.36
N GLN A 296 -92.59 -56.56 -2.97
CA GLN A 296 -92.66 -57.85 -3.66
C GLN A 296 -93.07 -58.99 -2.71
N GLN A 297 -92.49 -59.01 -1.48
CA GLN A 297 -92.85 -60.03 -0.50
C GLN A 297 -94.31 -59.88 -0.05
N VAL A 298 -94.79 -58.64 0.11
CA VAL A 298 -96.22 -58.36 0.45
C VAL A 298 -97.15 -58.77 -0.68
N VAL A 299 -96.76 -58.52 -1.96
CA VAL A 299 -97.56 -58.96 -3.12
C VAL A 299 -97.58 -60.46 -3.23
N GLU A 300 -96.43 -61.15 -3.05
CA GLU A 300 -96.35 -62.62 -3.07
C GLU A 300 -97.14 -63.25 -1.90
N SER A 301 -97.12 -62.64 -0.67
CA SER A 301 -97.91 -63.15 0.46
C SER A 301 -99.41 -63.01 0.22
N LYS A 302 -99.87 -61.90 -0.37
CA LYS A 302 -101.27 -61.70 -0.76
C LYS A 302 -101.72 -62.58 -1.91
N ASN A 303 -100.87 -62.89 -2.87
CA ASN A 303 -101.16 -63.83 -3.93
C ASN A 303 -101.30 -65.28 -3.36
N ARG A 304 -100.63 -65.64 -2.32
CA ARG A 304 -100.77 -66.96 -1.63
C ARG A 304 -102.02 -67.04 -0.77
N GLU A 305 -102.59 -65.92 -0.32
CA GLU A 305 -103.86 -65.86 0.40
C GLU A 305 -105.09 -65.93 -0.53
N LEU A 306 -104.92 -65.74 -1.83
CA LEU A 306 -106.00 -65.72 -2.86
C LEU A 306 -106.15 -67.05 -3.66
N VAL A 307 -105.33 -68.05 -3.38
CA VAL A 307 -105.43 -69.41 -3.93
C VAL A 307 -105.90 -70.34 -2.83
#